data_3590df5adf4d52788e89f590f7517f4b
#
_entry.id   3590df5adf4d52788e89f590f7517f4b
#
_cell.length_a   1.000
_cell.length_b   1.000
_cell.length_c   1.000
_cell.angle_alpha   90.00
_cell.angle_beta   90.00
_cell.angle_gamma   90.00
#
_symmetry.space_group_name_H-M   'P 1'
#
loop_
_entity.id
_entity.type
_entity.pdbx_description
1 polymer ?
#
loop_
_entity_poly.entity_id
_entity_poly.type
_entity_poly.pdbx_seq_one_letter_code
_entity_poly.pdbx_strand_id
1 'polypeptide(L)'
;MKLKKIITTSFMAAALTATAAVNKTDFLQNKQIVQNTNVTGDMYSAQDAFASVYDKAKDSVVNIRTKKTIVVETYNPLEAFLFGTSGVRQQRRESGSLGSGFIISSDGYMMTNNHVIDGADEIYVKLSDGHEYLAKLVGTSPEVDIAILKVNANRTFKPLKFANSDNIKIGHWAIAFGNPLGLNSSMTVGVIGASGRSSLGIEQVENFIQTDASINQGNSGGPLLNINGDVIGVNTAIYSPNGGSVGLSFAIPSNLAENVLNPLTNIISQSKEMNEHNIDAQLTKTRYDEIGELINVK
;
A
#
# COMPACT_ATOMS: atom_id res chain seq x y z
N MET A 1 -48.90 -48.52 33.49
CA MET A 1 -47.58 -47.79 33.25
C MET A 1 -46.92 -48.14 31.94
N LYS A 2 -47.31 -49.18 31.20
CA LYS A 2 -46.71 -49.55 29.89
C LYS A 2 -47.29 -48.79 28.67
N LEU A 3 -48.54 -48.31 28.75
CA LEU A 3 -49.18 -47.64 27.60
C LEU A 3 -48.73 -46.22 27.36
N LYS A 4 -48.34 -45.48 28.40
CA LYS A 4 -47.80 -44.08 28.27
C LYS A 4 -46.42 -44.02 27.65
N LYS A 5 -45.58 -45.06 27.76
CA LYS A 5 -44.21 -45.08 27.15
C LYS A 5 -44.24 -45.38 25.66
N ILE A 6 -45.25 -46.07 25.13
CA ILE A 6 -45.36 -46.42 23.72
C ILE A 6 -45.83 -45.19 22.90
N ILE A 7 -46.71 -44.37 23.45
CA ILE A 7 -47.23 -43.18 22.76
C ILE A 7 -46.16 -42.09 22.65
N THR A 8 -45.31 -41.91 23.67
CA THR A 8 -44.26 -40.92 23.65
C THR A 8 -43.12 -41.26 22.68
N THR A 9 -42.78 -42.54 22.53
CA THR A 9 -41.75 -42.97 21.56
C THR A 9 -42.21 -42.88 20.10
N SER A 10 -43.52 -43.18 19.84
CA SER A 10 -44.05 -43.02 18.47
C SER A 10 -44.15 -41.56 18.02
N PHE A 11 -44.51 -40.65 18.91
CA PHE A 11 -44.53 -39.21 18.57
C PHE A 11 -43.14 -38.63 18.33
N MET A 12 -42.15 -39.09 19.10
CA MET A 12 -40.79 -38.64 18.93
C MET A 12 -40.14 -39.16 17.64
N ALA A 13 -40.44 -40.39 17.23
CA ALA A 13 -39.96 -40.96 15.97
C ALA A 13 -40.62 -40.27 14.74
N ALA A 14 -41.92 -39.94 14.83
CA ALA A 14 -42.63 -39.23 13.76
C ALA A 14 -42.15 -37.77 13.61
N ALA A 15 -41.83 -37.09 14.71
CA ALA A 15 -41.27 -35.74 14.67
C ALA A 15 -39.83 -35.69 14.07
N LEU A 16 -38.98 -36.68 14.39
CA LEU A 16 -37.64 -36.77 13.81
C LEU A 16 -37.66 -37.09 12.30
N THR A 17 -38.58 -37.94 11.85
CA THR A 17 -38.69 -38.26 10.41
C THR A 17 -39.29 -37.12 9.61
N ALA A 18 -40.23 -36.34 10.17
CA ALA A 18 -40.77 -35.16 9.50
C ALA A 18 -39.74 -34.03 9.37
N THR A 19 -38.92 -33.76 10.39
CA THR A 19 -37.87 -32.74 10.36
C THR A 19 -36.75 -33.11 9.38
N ALA A 20 -36.37 -34.37 9.31
CA ALA A 20 -35.34 -34.83 8.37
C ALA A 20 -35.84 -34.81 6.91
N ALA A 21 -37.15 -35.04 6.67
CA ALA A 21 -37.75 -34.99 5.35
C ALA A 21 -37.86 -33.52 4.82
N VAL A 22 -38.25 -32.59 5.68
CA VAL A 22 -38.34 -31.14 5.32
C VAL A 22 -36.95 -30.58 4.96
N ASN A 23 -35.93 -30.88 5.78
CA ASN A 23 -34.56 -30.41 5.49
C ASN A 23 -33.96 -30.99 4.20
N LYS A 24 -34.33 -32.25 3.86
CA LYS A 24 -33.80 -32.86 2.62
C LYS A 24 -34.49 -32.32 1.38
N THR A 25 -35.77 -31.98 1.43
CA THR A 25 -36.49 -31.36 0.29
C THR A 25 -36.05 -29.92 0.05
N ASP A 26 -35.88 -29.14 1.12
CA ASP A 26 -35.37 -27.75 0.98
C ASP A 26 -33.93 -27.69 0.47
N PHE A 27 -33.10 -28.63 0.90
CA PHE A 27 -31.73 -28.74 0.41
C PHE A 27 -31.66 -29.11 -1.10
N LEU A 28 -32.54 -30.01 -1.55
CA LEU A 28 -32.58 -30.42 -2.95
C LEU A 28 -33.19 -29.35 -3.86
N GLN A 29 -34.20 -28.61 -3.37
CA GLN A 29 -34.76 -27.47 -4.12
C GLN A 29 -33.74 -26.32 -4.26
N ASN A 30 -33.01 -25.99 -3.20
CA ASN A 30 -31.94 -25.01 -3.26
C ASN A 30 -30.82 -25.43 -4.24
N LYS A 31 -30.51 -26.72 -4.32
CA LYS A 31 -29.51 -27.21 -5.29
C LYS A 31 -29.96 -27.11 -6.75
N GLN A 32 -31.28 -27.21 -7.01
CA GLN A 32 -31.81 -26.99 -8.37
C GLN A 32 -31.88 -25.52 -8.75
N ILE A 33 -32.12 -24.60 -7.81
CA ILE A 33 -32.14 -23.16 -8.05
C ILE A 33 -30.72 -22.68 -8.44
N VAL A 34 -29.68 -23.21 -7.76
CA VAL A 34 -28.27 -22.87 -8.08
C VAL A 34 -27.84 -23.41 -9.46
N GLN A 35 -28.44 -24.50 -9.94
CA GLN A 35 -28.12 -25.05 -11.27
C GLN A 35 -28.78 -24.30 -12.45
N ASN A 36 -29.81 -23.49 -12.20
CA ASN A 36 -30.56 -22.78 -13.24
C ASN A 36 -30.26 -21.29 -13.33
N THR A 37 -29.37 -20.74 -12.51
CA THR A 37 -28.86 -19.39 -12.74
C THR A 37 -27.76 -19.44 -13.79
N ASN A 38 -28.06 -19.04 -15.00
CA ASN A 38 -27.09 -18.72 -16.05
C ASN A 38 -26.26 -17.47 -15.61
N VAL A 39 -25.46 -17.60 -14.57
CA VAL A 39 -24.53 -16.54 -14.06
C VAL A 39 -23.21 -16.57 -14.84
N THR A 40 -23.18 -17.15 -16.04
CA THR A 40 -21.93 -17.49 -16.71
C THR A 40 -21.25 -16.34 -17.42
N GLY A 41 -21.96 -15.30 -17.86
CA GLY A 41 -21.33 -14.17 -18.60
C GLY A 41 -20.64 -13.15 -17.71
N ASP A 42 -21.34 -12.66 -16.69
CA ASP A 42 -20.88 -11.51 -15.91
C ASP A 42 -19.82 -11.84 -14.85
N MET A 43 -19.81 -13.07 -14.30
CA MET A 43 -18.81 -13.49 -13.33
C MET A 43 -17.43 -13.71 -13.95
N TYR A 44 -17.35 -14.26 -15.16
CA TYR A 44 -16.08 -14.41 -15.88
C TYR A 44 -15.51 -13.03 -16.24
N SER A 45 -16.33 -12.10 -16.65
CA SER A 45 -15.92 -10.73 -16.96
C SER A 45 -15.35 -10.00 -15.74
N ALA A 46 -15.90 -10.22 -14.53
CA ALA A 46 -15.38 -9.66 -13.29
C ALA A 46 -14.01 -10.27 -12.90
N GLN A 47 -13.86 -11.59 -13.05
CA GLN A 47 -12.60 -12.28 -12.79
C GLN A 47 -11.48 -11.76 -13.71
N ASP A 48 -11.75 -11.64 -14.99
CA ASP A 48 -10.79 -11.12 -15.98
C ASP A 48 -10.46 -9.66 -15.75
N ALA A 49 -11.43 -8.86 -15.25
CA ALA A 49 -11.19 -7.48 -14.87
C ALA A 49 -10.16 -7.37 -13.73
N PHE A 50 -10.26 -8.19 -12.68
CA PHE A 50 -9.26 -8.20 -11.59
C PHE A 50 -7.89 -8.66 -12.08
N ALA A 51 -7.82 -9.69 -12.91
CA ALA A 51 -6.57 -10.14 -13.52
C ALA A 51 -5.93 -9.03 -14.36
N SER A 52 -6.74 -8.28 -15.12
CA SER A 52 -6.28 -7.13 -15.91
C SER A 52 -5.74 -6.00 -15.01
N VAL A 53 -6.40 -5.71 -13.87
CA VAL A 53 -5.89 -4.72 -12.90
C VAL A 53 -4.55 -5.17 -12.32
N TYR A 54 -4.40 -6.46 -11.99
CA TYR A 54 -3.15 -7.01 -11.52
C TYR A 54 -2.03 -6.82 -12.56
N ASP A 55 -2.24 -7.19 -13.80
CA ASP A 55 -1.25 -7.06 -14.88
C ASP A 55 -0.90 -5.59 -15.19
N LYS A 56 -1.85 -4.69 -15.04
CA LYS A 56 -1.62 -3.25 -15.20
C LYS A 56 -0.74 -2.68 -14.10
N ALA A 57 -0.93 -3.12 -12.84
CA ALA A 57 -0.35 -2.49 -11.66
C ALA A 57 0.92 -3.15 -11.12
N LYS A 58 1.11 -4.47 -11.31
CA LYS A 58 2.18 -5.27 -10.68
C LYS A 58 3.59 -4.70 -10.85
N ASP A 59 3.89 -4.10 -12.01
CA ASP A 59 5.20 -3.53 -12.31
C ASP A 59 5.40 -2.11 -11.79
N SER A 60 4.31 -1.51 -11.30
CA SER A 60 4.29 -0.16 -10.75
C SER A 60 4.28 -0.15 -9.22
N VAL A 61 4.06 -1.31 -8.58
CA VAL A 61 4.08 -1.45 -7.11
C VAL A 61 5.44 -1.95 -6.67
N VAL A 62 6.01 -1.31 -5.68
CA VAL A 62 7.37 -1.55 -5.20
C VAL A 62 7.39 -1.96 -3.74
N ASN A 63 8.42 -2.71 -3.35
CA ASN A 63 8.74 -2.94 -1.94
C ASN A 63 9.65 -1.81 -1.44
N ILE A 64 9.39 -1.35 -0.23
CA ILE A 64 10.23 -0.36 0.45
C ILE A 64 10.81 -1.01 1.70
N ARG A 65 12.13 -0.96 1.81
CA ARG A 65 12.89 -1.41 2.97
C ARG A 65 13.74 -0.26 3.47
N THR A 66 13.71 -0.04 4.78
CA THR A 66 14.53 0.99 5.41
C THR A 66 15.61 0.35 6.28
N LYS A 67 16.67 1.12 6.53
CA LYS A 67 17.65 0.84 7.56
C LYS A 67 17.72 2.03 8.51
N LYS A 68 17.78 1.73 9.80
CA LYS A 68 17.93 2.71 10.88
C LYS A 68 18.95 2.16 11.87
N THR A 69 19.97 2.94 12.18
CA THR A 69 20.93 2.61 13.20
C THR A 69 20.44 3.10 14.55
N ILE A 70 20.12 2.19 15.45
CA ILE A 70 19.74 2.51 16.82
C ILE A 70 20.91 2.21 17.77
N VAL A 71 21.13 3.10 18.73
CA VAL A 71 22.06 2.86 19.83
C VAL A 71 21.26 2.31 21.01
N VAL A 72 21.54 1.07 21.37
CA VAL A 72 20.90 0.41 22.51
C VAL A 72 21.89 0.37 23.65
N GLU A 73 21.51 0.90 24.80
CA GLU A 73 22.29 0.78 26.03
C GLU A 73 21.94 -0.53 26.71
N THR A 74 22.94 -1.36 26.94
CA THR A 74 22.83 -2.61 27.69
C THR A 74 23.57 -2.48 29.01
N TYR A 75 22.90 -2.80 30.12
CA TYR A 75 23.51 -2.81 31.42
C TYR A 75 24.00 -4.22 31.77
N ASN A 76 25.29 -4.34 32.08
CA ASN A 76 25.89 -5.57 32.55
C ASN A 76 26.26 -5.43 34.02
N PRO A 77 25.47 -5.96 34.96
CA PRO A 77 25.73 -5.82 36.41
C PRO A 77 27.02 -6.51 36.87
N LEU A 78 27.41 -7.58 36.19
CA LEU A 78 28.64 -8.30 36.53
C LEU A 78 29.88 -7.47 36.18
N GLU A 79 29.86 -6.78 35.05
CA GLU A 79 30.94 -5.91 34.62
C GLU A 79 31.04 -4.67 35.52
N ALA A 80 29.92 -4.08 35.90
CA ALA A 80 29.89 -2.99 36.86
C ALA A 80 30.51 -3.41 38.22
N PHE A 81 30.18 -4.62 38.69
CA PHE A 81 30.70 -5.14 39.96
C PHE A 81 32.19 -5.49 39.89
N LEU A 82 32.65 -6.17 38.84
CA LEU A 82 34.04 -6.65 38.75
C LEU A 82 35.04 -5.54 38.41
N PHE A 83 34.64 -4.54 37.65
CA PHE A 83 35.55 -3.52 37.13
C PHE A 83 35.27 -2.11 37.66
N GLY A 84 34.25 -1.92 38.50
CA GLY A 84 33.91 -0.62 39.07
C GLY A 84 33.48 0.42 38.02
N THR A 85 33.01 -0.05 36.85
CA THR A 85 32.56 0.77 35.74
C THR A 85 31.06 1.06 35.84
N SER A 86 30.53 1.95 34.98
CA SER A 86 29.07 2.18 34.89
C SER A 86 28.28 0.91 34.52
N GLY A 87 28.96 -0.13 34.00
CA GLY A 87 28.32 -1.35 33.49
C GLY A 87 27.44 -1.12 32.22
N VAL A 88 27.38 0.12 31.72
CA VAL A 88 26.60 0.48 30.55
C VAL A 88 27.48 0.34 29.32
N ARG A 89 27.02 -0.46 28.36
CA ARG A 89 27.61 -0.59 27.03
C ARG A 89 26.63 -0.07 25.99
N GLN A 90 27.09 0.81 25.12
CA GLN A 90 26.37 1.22 23.95
C GLN A 90 26.64 0.25 22.80
N GLN A 91 25.60 -0.36 22.30
CA GLN A 91 25.66 -1.26 21.13
C GLN A 91 24.84 -0.67 19.99
N ARG A 92 25.48 -0.51 18.84
CA ARG A 92 24.75 -0.14 17.62
C ARG A 92 24.04 -1.37 17.08
N ARG A 93 22.74 -1.23 16.81
CA ARG A 93 21.92 -2.25 16.17
C ARG A 93 21.24 -1.65 14.94
N GLU A 94 21.16 -2.44 13.88
CA GLU A 94 20.34 -2.10 12.73
C GLU A 94 18.90 -2.51 13.02
N SER A 95 17.99 -1.60 12.76
CA SER A 95 16.54 -1.81 12.73
C SER A 95 16.05 -1.34 11.37
N GLY A 96 14.89 -1.78 10.95
CA GLY A 96 14.31 -1.34 9.67
C GLY A 96 12.82 -1.58 9.63
N SER A 97 12.16 -0.89 8.72
CA SER A 97 10.76 -1.04 8.39
C SER A 97 10.63 -1.71 7.02
N LEU A 98 9.52 -2.38 6.82
CA LEU A 98 9.10 -2.94 5.54
C LEU A 98 7.73 -2.39 5.19
N GLY A 99 7.59 -1.92 3.97
CA GLY A 99 6.35 -1.40 3.43
C GLY A 99 6.30 -1.54 1.93
N SER A 100 5.32 -0.92 1.35
CA SER A 100 5.10 -0.82 -0.09
C SER A 100 5.11 0.62 -0.55
N GLY A 101 5.22 0.80 -1.84
CA GLY A 101 5.03 2.07 -2.51
C GLY A 101 4.59 1.84 -3.94
N PHE A 102 4.39 2.91 -4.68
CA PHE A 102 4.08 2.81 -6.09
C PHE A 102 4.67 3.97 -6.89
N ILE A 103 4.93 3.72 -8.15
CA ILE A 103 5.53 4.65 -9.10
C ILE A 103 4.47 5.66 -9.54
N ILE A 104 4.79 6.95 -9.43
CA ILE A 104 3.91 8.08 -9.80
C ILE A 104 4.42 8.86 -11.01
N SER A 105 5.68 8.64 -11.45
CA SER A 105 6.22 9.27 -12.64
C SER A 105 7.18 8.37 -13.40
N SER A 106 7.32 8.60 -14.71
CA SER A 106 8.18 7.82 -15.59
C SER A 106 9.68 8.03 -15.32
N ASP A 107 10.06 9.11 -14.66
CA ASP A 107 11.43 9.43 -14.29
C ASP A 107 11.82 8.94 -12.88
N GLY A 108 10.90 8.23 -12.16
CA GLY A 108 11.22 7.49 -10.94
C GLY A 108 10.83 8.16 -9.63
N TYR A 109 9.83 9.05 -9.64
CA TYR A 109 9.18 9.46 -8.41
C TYR A 109 8.21 8.37 -7.95
N MET A 110 8.15 8.15 -6.64
CA MET A 110 7.36 7.10 -6.00
C MET A 110 6.68 7.65 -4.76
N MET A 111 5.50 7.13 -4.46
CA MET A 111 4.72 7.49 -3.27
C MET A 111 4.67 6.32 -2.29
N THR A 112 4.72 6.63 -1.01
CA THR A 112 4.54 5.69 0.10
C THR A 112 3.99 6.42 1.33
N ASN A 113 3.80 5.72 2.44
CA ASN A 113 3.49 6.35 3.72
C ASN A 113 4.72 6.94 4.39
N ASN A 114 4.52 8.02 5.15
CA ASN A 114 5.57 8.62 5.96
C ASN A 114 6.06 7.66 7.05
N HIS A 115 5.16 6.97 7.77
CA HIS A 115 5.55 6.04 8.84
C HIS A 115 6.42 4.87 8.35
N VAL A 116 6.37 4.50 7.06
CA VAL A 116 7.23 3.46 6.48
C VAL A 116 8.68 3.90 6.44
N ILE A 117 8.95 5.20 6.25
CA ILE A 117 10.30 5.73 6.06
C ILE A 117 10.79 6.60 7.21
N ASP A 118 9.96 6.82 8.23
CA ASP A 118 10.28 7.75 9.31
C ASP A 118 11.53 7.36 10.10
N GLY A 119 12.42 8.32 10.23
CA GLY A 119 13.70 8.15 10.91
C GLY A 119 14.65 7.15 10.24
N ALA A 120 14.47 6.81 8.98
CA ALA A 120 15.36 5.94 8.23
C ALA A 120 16.68 6.66 7.85
N ASP A 121 17.81 5.99 8.04
CA ASP A 121 19.12 6.44 7.55
C ASP A 121 19.26 6.16 6.06
N GLU A 122 18.71 5.02 5.59
CA GLU A 122 18.73 4.59 4.20
C GLU A 122 17.38 4.00 3.82
N ILE A 123 16.93 4.33 2.61
CA ILE A 123 15.67 3.86 2.03
C ILE A 123 15.99 3.10 0.74
N TYR A 124 15.60 1.83 0.69
CA TYR A 124 15.78 0.97 -0.47
C TYR A 124 14.44 0.66 -1.12
N VAL A 125 14.38 0.77 -2.43
CA VAL A 125 13.22 0.44 -3.25
C VAL A 125 13.56 -0.76 -4.11
N LYS A 126 12.80 -1.85 -3.97
CA LYS A 126 12.92 -3.03 -4.81
C LYS A 126 11.74 -3.11 -5.75
N LEU A 127 12.04 -3.22 -7.04
CA LEU A 127 11.05 -3.34 -8.12
C LEU A 127 10.58 -4.79 -8.29
N SER A 128 9.50 -4.99 -9.05
CA SER A 128 8.95 -6.30 -9.41
C SER A 128 9.94 -7.20 -10.17
N ASP A 129 10.86 -6.61 -10.93
CA ASP A 129 11.91 -7.32 -11.67
C ASP A 129 13.12 -7.73 -10.79
N GLY A 130 13.07 -7.43 -9.49
CA GLY A 130 14.10 -7.78 -8.51
C GLY A 130 15.22 -6.75 -8.34
N HIS A 131 15.31 -5.72 -9.19
CA HIS A 131 16.29 -4.65 -9.01
C HIS A 131 16.00 -3.83 -7.76
N GLU A 132 17.03 -3.56 -6.98
CA GLU A 132 16.97 -2.72 -5.78
C GLU A 132 17.77 -1.43 -5.99
N TYR A 133 17.19 -0.31 -5.56
CA TYR A 133 17.78 1.03 -5.70
C TYR A 133 17.75 1.76 -4.36
N LEU A 134 18.80 2.53 -4.09
CA LEU A 134 18.77 3.52 -3.03
C LEU A 134 17.90 4.70 -3.47
N ALA A 135 16.89 5.01 -2.68
CA ALA A 135 15.98 6.11 -2.92
C ALA A 135 16.37 7.33 -2.08
N LYS A 136 16.06 8.51 -2.59
CA LYS A 136 16.18 9.79 -1.87
C LYS A 136 14.79 10.25 -1.44
N LEU A 137 14.66 10.69 -0.20
CA LEU A 137 13.46 11.39 0.25
C LEU A 137 13.40 12.75 -0.43
N VAL A 138 12.30 13.04 -1.10
CA VAL A 138 12.04 14.32 -1.80
C VAL A 138 11.22 15.24 -0.91
N GLY A 139 10.24 14.69 -0.23
CA GLY A 139 9.39 15.39 0.71
C GLY A 139 8.42 14.47 1.42
N THR A 140 7.87 14.97 2.52
CA THR A 140 6.93 14.22 3.34
C THR A 140 5.90 15.16 3.95
N SER A 141 4.72 14.63 4.23
CA SER A 141 3.68 15.24 5.06
C SER A 141 3.29 14.24 6.15
N PRO A 142 3.88 14.38 7.35
CA PRO A 142 3.53 13.52 8.49
C PRO A 142 2.07 13.63 8.88
N GLU A 143 1.44 14.79 8.68
CA GLU A 143 0.04 15.05 9.06
C GLU A 143 -0.96 14.19 8.26
N VAL A 144 -0.58 13.83 7.02
CA VAL A 144 -1.37 13.03 6.08
C VAL A 144 -0.80 11.63 5.93
N ASP A 145 0.37 11.37 6.54
CA ASP A 145 1.12 10.13 6.42
C ASP A 145 1.54 9.78 4.96
N ILE A 146 2.01 10.77 4.20
CA ILE A 146 2.51 10.58 2.83
C ILE A 146 3.98 10.97 2.72
N ALA A 147 4.76 10.19 1.98
CA ALA A 147 6.14 10.49 1.61
C ALA A 147 6.38 10.27 0.11
N ILE A 148 7.23 11.12 -0.47
CA ILE A 148 7.64 11.06 -1.88
C ILE A 148 9.12 10.74 -1.93
N LEU A 149 9.44 9.70 -2.69
CA LEU A 149 10.79 9.19 -2.90
C LEU A 149 11.20 9.39 -4.35
N LYS A 150 12.51 9.50 -4.59
CA LYS A 150 13.12 9.52 -5.92
C LYS A 150 14.15 8.42 -6.06
N VAL A 151 13.97 7.61 -7.07
CA VAL A 151 14.95 6.63 -7.54
C VAL A 151 15.60 7.17 -8.82
N ASN A 152 16.93 7.19 -8.84
CA ASN A 152 17.70 7.52 -10.03
C ASN A 152 18.19 6.23 -10.68
N ALA A 153 17.66 5.92 -11.87
CA ALA A 153 18.04 4.76 -12.65
C ALA A 153 18.00 5.09 -14.15
N ASN A 154 18.87 4.47 -14.92
CA ASN A 154 18.87 4.63 -16.38
C ASN A 154 17.77 3.73 -17.02
N ARG A 155 16.52 4.02 -16.69
CA ARG A 155 15.34 3.33 -17.21
C ARG A 155 14.10 4.23 -17.12
N THR A 156 13.10 3.92 -17.93
CA THR A 156 11.78 4.52 -17.83
C THR A 156 10.90 3.66 -16.92
N PHE A 157 10.26 4.28 -15.96
CA PHE A 157 9.33 3.63 -15.04
C PHE A 157 7.89 3.72 -15.57
N LYS A 158 7.03 2.78 -15.14
CA LYS A 158 5.61 2.74 -15.48
C LYS A 158 4.78 3.33 -14.35
N PRO A 159 4.28 4.58 -14.44
CA PRO A 159 3.51 5.19 -13.37
C PRO A 159 2.08 4.69 -13.33
N LEU A 160 1.46 4.64 -12.14
CA LEU A 160 0.02 4.53 -11.97
C LEU A 160 -0.64 5.90 -12.17
N LYS A 161 -1.89 5.88 -12.63
CA LYS A 161 -2.71 7.07 -12.76
C LYS A 161 -3.56 7.26 -11.51
N PHE A 162 -3.74 8.50 -11.06
CA PHE A 162 -4.68 8.83 -10.01
C PHE A 162 -6.10 8.99 -10.58
N ALA A 163 -7.08 8.49 -9.85
CA ALA A 163 -8.49 8.77 -10.05
C ALA A 163 -8.97 9.76 -8.99
N ASN A 164 -9.98 10.55 -9.31
CA ASN A 164 -10.59 11.45 -8.35
C ASN A 164 -11.35 10.65 -7.27
N SER A 165 -10.84 10.67 -6.03
CA SER A 165 -11.42 9.96 -4.89
C SER A 165 -12.78 10.52 -4.42
N ASP A 166 -13.18 11.72 -4.85
CA ASP A 166 -14.52 12.25 -4.54
C ASP A 166 -15.61 11.53 -5.33
N ASN A 167 -15.24 10.85 -6.43
CA ASN A 167 -16.19 10.11 -7.26
C ASN A 167 -16.42 8.66 -6.83
N ILE A 168 -15.73 8.19 -5.76
CA ILE A 168 -15.94 6.85 -5.22
C ILE A 168 -17.33 6.74 -4.56
N LYS A 169 -17.91 5.53 -4.63
CA LYS A 169 -19.19 5.24 -3.99
C LYS A 169 -19.06 4.01 -3.11
N ILE A 170 -19.81 3.98 -2.01
CA ILE A 170 -19.96 2.77 -1.18
C ILE A 170 -20.43 1.63 -2.07
N GLY A 171 -19.80 0.47 -1.95
CA GLY A 171 -20.05 -0.71 -2.78
C GLY A 171 -19.20 -0.79 -4.06
N HIS A 172 -18.47 0.27 -4.46
CA HIS A 172 -17.48 0.15 -5.52
C HIS A 172 -16.35 -0.81 -5.12
N TRP A 173 -15.79 -1.51 -6.10
CA TRP A 173 -14.63 -2.37 -5.89
C TRP A 173 -13.43 -1.56 -5.38
N ALA A 174 -12.74 -2.11 -4.41
CA ALA A 174 -11.50 -1.62 -3.85
C ALA A 174 -10.45 -2.72 -3.96
N ILE A 175 -9.35 -2.44 -4.64
CA ILE A 175 -8.30 -3.42 -4.93
C ILE A 175 -7.02 -2.91 -4.28
N ALA A 176 -6.64 -3.51 -3.15
CA ALA A 176 -5.44 -3.13 -2.42
C ALA A 176 -4.24 -3.91 -2.94
N PHE A 177 -3.16 -3.19 -3.23
CA PHE A 177 -1.88 -3.75 -3.63
C PHE A 177 -0.81 -3.49 -2.61
N GLY A 178 0.15 -4.42 -2.54
CA GLY A 178 1.38 -4.27 -1.80
C GLY A 178 2.44 -5.24 -2.31
N ASN A 179 3.67 -5.04 -1.85
CA ASN A 179 4.80 -5.94 -2.11
C ASN A 179 5.56 -6.21 -0.80
N PRO A 180 4.91 -6.84 0.20
CA PRO A 180 5.40 -6.87 1.58
C PRO A 180 6.77 -7.56 1.75
N LEU A 181 7.11 -8.50 0.89
CA LEU A 181 8.35 -9.29 1.02
C LEU A 181 9.32 -9.06 -0.15
N GLY A 182 8.98 -8.18 -1.10
CA GLY A 182 9.80 -7.97 -2.30
C GLY A 182 9.94 -9.21 -3.18
N LEU A 183 9.05 -10.18 -3.03
CA LEU A 183 9.03 -11.42 -3.81
C LEU A 183 8.10 -11.30 -5.02
N ASN A 184 6.85 -10.92 -4.76
CA ASN A 184 5.81 -10.63 -5.77
C ASN A 184 4.80 -9.67 -5.19
N SER A 185 4.18 -8.86 -6.04
CA SER A 185 3.07 -8.01 -5.65
C SER A 185 1.89 -8.84 -5.17
N SER A 186 1.35 -8.51 -4.00
CA SER A 186 0.13 -9.09 -3.45
C SER A 186 -1.06 -8.20 -3.79
N MET A 187 -2.18 -8.81 -4.15
CA MET A 187 -3.43 -8.13 -4.43
C MET A 187 -4.53 -8.71 -3.55
N THR A 188 -5.31 -7.85 -2.92
CA THR A 188 -6.55 -8.22 -2.22
C THR A 188 -7.70 -7.39 -2.76
N VAL A 189 -8.90 -7.99 -2.79
CA VAL A 189 -10.10 -7.36 -3.36
C VAL A 189 -11.17 -7.28 -2.28
N GLY A 190 -11.83 -6.16 -2.22
CA GLY A 190 -12.97 -5.86 -1.37
C GLY A 190 -13.82 -4.75 -1.99
N VAL A 191 -14.59 -4.09 -1.15
CA VAL A 191 -15.46 -2.97 -1.54
C VAL A 191 -15.17 -1.74 -0.70
N ILE A 192 -15.54 -0.57 -1.19
CA ILE A 192 -15.61 0.65 -0.40
C ILE A 192 -16.76 0.51 0.59
N GLY A 193 -16.45 0.42 1.87
CA GLY A 193 -17.43 0.31 2.95
C GLY A 193 -17.89 1.67 3.47
N ALA A 194 -17.02 2.66 3.44
CA ALA A 194 -17.32 4.06 3.80
C ALA A 194 -16.28 5.01 3.21
N SER A 195 -16.60 6.30 3.18
CA SER A 195 -15.69 7.40 2.86
C SER A 195 -15.83 8.51 3.89
N GLY A 196 -14.80 9.36 4.00
CA GLY A 196 -14.83 10.48 4.95
C GLY A 196 -14.70 10.05 6.42
N ARG A 197 -14.09 8.90 6.71
CA ARG A 197 -13.86 8.46 8.09
C ARG A 197 -12.84 9.37 8.77
N SER A 198 -13.25 9.93 9.91
CA SER A 198 -12.44 10.81 10.74
C SER A 198 -12.62 10.47 12.21
N SER A 199 -11.81 11.10 13.06
CA SER A 199 -11.84 10.91 14.53
C SER A 199 -11.48 9.46 14.95
N LEU A 200 -10.62 8.81 14.19
CA LEU A 200 -10.11 7.47 14.48
C LEU A 200 -8.84 7.53 15.35
N GLY A 201 -8.17 8.69 15.42
CA GLY A 201 -6.92 8.89 16.15
C GLY A 201 -5.72 8.18 15.48
N ILE A 202 -5.78 8.03 14.16
CA ILE A 202 -4.73 7.39 13.36
C ILE A 202 -3.75 8.45 12.86
N GLU A 203 -4.27 9.53 12.25
CA GLU A 203 -3.48 10.64 11.72
C GLU A 203 -4.03 12.00 12.19
N GLN A 204 -3.28 13.07 11.97
CA GLN A 204 -3.73 14.43 12.33
C GLN A 204 -4.82 14.93 11.38
N VAL A 205 -4.69 14.61 10.09
CA VAL A 205 -5.69 14.93 9.07
C VAL A 205 -6.33 13.62 8.61
N GLU A 206 -7.53 13.37 9.08
CA GLU A 206 -8.29 12.17 8.79
C GLU A 206 -9.43 12.45 7.83
N ASN A 207 -9.46 11.70 6.72
CA ASN A 207 -10.54 11.64 5.74
C ASN A 207 -10.46 10.31 5.01
N PHE A 208 -10.45 9.18 5.76
CA PHE A 208 -10.11 7.89 5.18
C PHE A 208 -11.22 7.28 4.34
N ILE A 209 -10.80 6.53 3.32
CA ILE A 209 -11.59 5.51 2.65
C ILE A 209 -11.52 4.25 3.51
N GLN A 210 -12.68 3.70 3.88
CA GLN A 210 -12.79 2.41 4.57
C GLN A 210 -13.09 1.32 3.55
N THR A 211 -12.38 0.19 3.64
CA THR A 211 -12.60 -0.99 2.79
C THR A 211 -12.44 -2.28 3.59
N ASP A 212 -13.08 -3.36 3.14
CA ASP A 212 -12.86 -4.71 3.63
C ASP A 212 -11.79 -5.48 2.83
N ALA A 213 -11.22 -4.86 1.77
CA ALA A 213 -10.01 -5.38 1.15
C ALA A 213 -8.92 -5.55 2.22
N SER A 214 -8.35 -6.75 2.33
CA SER A 214 -7.40 -7.06 3.40
C SER A 214 -6.10 -6.27 3.22
N ILE A 215 -5.85 -5.34 4.14
CA ILE A 215 -4.57 -4.66 4.30
C ILE A 215 -3.88 -5.31 5.50
N ASN A 216 -2.65 -5.73 5.33
CA ASN A 216 -1.81 -6.33 6.36
C ASN A 216 -0.47 -5.62 6.40
N GLN A 217 0.34 -5.94 7.42
CA GLN A 217 1.69 -5.41 7.54
C GLN A 217 2.49 -5.63 6.24
N GLY A 218 3.06 -4.55 5.71
CA GLY A 218 3.79 -4.53 4.45
C GLY A 218 2.99 -4.04 3.23
N ASN A 219 1.64 -3.96 3.28
CA ASN A 219 0.85 -3.31 2.25
C ASN A 219 0.76 -1.78 2.43
N SER A 220 1.12 -1.27 3.62
CA SER A 220 1.16 0.16 3.93
C SER A 220 2.04 0.90 2.93
N GLY A 221 1.56 2.02 2.39
CA GLY A 221 2.18 2.80 1.33
C GLY A 221 1.90 2.31 -0.09
N GLY A 222 1.34 1.11 -0.25
CA GLY A 222 0.88 0.60 -1.54
C GLY A 222 -0.42 1.26 -2.00
N PRO A 223 -0.78 1.16 -3.29
CA PRO A 223 -1.98 1.80 -3.82
C PRO A 223 -3.25 1.01 -3.49
N LEU A 224 -4.35 1.75 -3.23
CA LEU A 224 -5.72 1.26 -3.34
C LEU A 224 -6.23 1.65 -4.72
N LEU A 225 -6.65 0.67 -5.54
CA LEU A 225 -7.04 0.87 -6.93
C LEU A 225 -8.55 0.66 -7.11
N ASN A 226 -9.12 1.32 -8.11
CA ASN A 226 -10.44 1.01 -8.64
C ASN A 226 -10.37 -0.13 -9.68
N ILE A 227 -11.51 -0.54 -10.21
CA ILE A 227 -11.60 -1.61 -11.22
C ILE A 227 -10.92 -1.27 -12.56
N ASN A 228 -10.59 0.00 -12.81
CA ASN A 228 -9.83 0.44 -13.98
C ASN A 228 -8.31 0.37 -13.74
N GLY A 229 -7.88 0.05 -12.51
CA GLY A 229 -6.49 0.05 -12.07
C GLY A 229 -5.92 1.46 -11.86
N ASP A 230 -6.77 2.44 -11.57
CA ASP A 230 -6.36 3.79 -11.21
C ASP A 230 -6.40 3.98 -9.69
N VAL A 231 -5.48 4.78 -9.16
CA VAL A 231 -5.29 4.97 -7.71
C VAL A 231 -6.42 5.81 -7.14
N ILE A 232 -7.20 5.25 -6.22
CA ILE A 232 -8.23 5.94 -5.44
C ILE A 232 -7.76 6.27 -4.03
N GLY A 233 -6.65 5.68 -3.58
CA GLY A 233 -6.07 5.97 -2.27
C GLY A 233 -4.73 5.28 -2.04
N VAL A 234 -4.13 5.55 -0.88
CA VAL A 234 -2.89 4.95 -0.38
C VAL A 234 -3.20 4.15 0.87
N ASN A 235 -2.92 2.85 0.85
CA ASN A 235 -3.13 1.96 1.99
C ASN A 235 -2.29 2.43 3.18
N THR A 236 -2.91 2.64 4.36
CA THR A 236 -2.17 3.14 5.52
C THR A 236 -2.34 2.30 6.77
N ALA A 237 -3.55 2.04 7.22
CA ALA A 237 -3.81 1.45 8.52
C ALA A 237 -4.91 0.40 8.49
N ILE A 238 -4.93 -0.42 9.54
CA ILE A 238 -6.03 -1.33 9.86
C ILE A 238 -6.50 -1.08 11.28
N TYR A 239 -7.80 -1.23 11.52
CA TYR A 239 -8.26 -1.47 12.88
C TYR A 239 -8.05 -2.95 13.18
N SER A 240 -7.13 -3.26 14.09
CA SER A 240 -6.74 -4.63 14.35
C SER A 240 -6.46 -4.88 15.82
N PRO A 241 -7.38 -5.52 16.54
CA PRO A 241 -7.14 -5.94 17.92
C PRO A 241 -6.03 -6.99 18.07
N ASN A 242 -5.76 -7.77 17.02
CA ASN A 242 -4.84 -8.92 17.06
C ASN A 242 -3.72 -8.86 15.99
N GLY A 243 -3.52 -7.71 15.33
CA GLY A 243 -2.47 -7.51 14.32
C GLY A 243 -2.79 -7.97 12.89
N GLY A 244 -3.97 -8.60 12.66
CA GLY A 244 -4.44 -9.01 11.33
C GLY A 244 -5.69 -8.25 10.88
N SER A 245 -5.99 -8.23 9.58
CA SER A 245 -7.19 -7.60 9.04
C SER A 245 -8.45 -8.26 9.58
N VAL A 246 -9.39 -7.45 10.07
CA VAL A 246 -10.75 -7.86 10.52
C VAL A 246 -11.83 -7.27 9.61
N GLY A 247 -11.48 -6.87 8.38
CA GLY A 247 -12.40 -6.25 7.43
C GLY A 247 -12.58 -4.74 7.63
N LEU A 248 -11.72 -4.12 8.45
CA LEU A 248 -11.70 -2.67 8.69
C LEU A 248 -10.31 -2.15 8.33
N SER A 249 -10.14 -1.85 7.07
CA SER A 249 -8.92 -1.29 6.48
C SER A 249 -9.16 0.15 6.04
N PHE A 250 -8.11 0.97 6.12
CA PHE A 250 -8.18 2.40 5.82
C PHE A 250 -7.13 2.80 4.79
N ALA A 251 -7.52 3.69 3.89
CA ALA A 251 -6.63 4.28 2.90
C ALA A 251 -6.81 5.80 2.86
N ILE A 252 -5.72 6.51 2.65
CA ILE A 252 -5.69 7.96 2.43
C ILE A 252 -6.25 8.21 1.03
N PRO A 253 -7.28 9.07 0.85
CA PRO A 253 -7.84 9.36 -0.47
C PRO A 253 -6.80 9.90 -1.45
N SER A 254 -6.92 9.55 -2.72
CA SER A 254 -6.00 10.00 -3.78
C SER A 254 -5.91 11.52 -3.87
N ASN A 255 -7.04 12.24 -3.81
CA ASN A 255 -7.04 13.71 -3.86
C ASN A 255 -6.23 14.32 -2.71
N LEU A 256 -6.31 13.73 -1.50
CA LEU A 256 -5.53 14.21 -0.36
C LEU A 256 -4.04 13.90 -0.55
N ALA A 257 -3.71 12.71 -1.05
CA ALA A 257 -2.34 12.33 -1.35
C ALA A 257 -1.71 13.18 -2.46
N GLU A 258 -2.48 13.51 -3.52
CA GLU A 258 -2.01 14.40 -4.60
C GLU A 258 -1.76 15.83 -4.13
N ASN A 259 -2.50 16.34 -3.13
CA ASN A 259 -2.25 17.67 -2.57
C ASN A 259 -0.85 17.80 -1.97
N VAL A 260 -0.26 16.71 -1.49
CA VAL A 260 1.14 16.68 -1.01
C VAL A 260 2.13 16.81 -2.18
N LEU A 261 1.76 16.39 -3.39
CA LEU A 261 2.59 16.51 -4.58
C LEU A 261 2.67 17.94 -5.12
N ASN A 262 1.59 18.73 -5.01
CA ASN A 262 1.49 20.04 -5.63
C ASN A 262 2.63 21.02 -5.27
N PRO A 263 3.01 21.21 -4.00
CA PRO A 263 4.17 22.03 -3.64
C PRO A 263 5.48 21.46 -4.18
N LEU A 264 5.64 20.14 -4.17
CA LEU A 264 6.86 19.44 -4.58
C LEU A 264 7.05 19.48 -6.10
N THR A 265 5.97 19.34 -6.88
CA THR A 265 6.03 19.47 -8.36
C THR A 265 6.44 20.86 -8.79
N ASN A 266 6.01 21.90 -8.09
CA ASN A 266 6.44 23.29 -8.35
C ASN A 266 7.93 23.49 -8.07
N ILE A 267 8.45 22.97 -6.95
CA ILE A 267 9.86 23.03 -6.59
C ILE A 267 10.71 22.24 -7.61
N ILE A 268 10.26 21.07 -8.04
CA ILE A 268 10.94 20.22 -9.02
C ILE A 268 10.98 20.89 -10.40
N SER A 269 9.87 21.51 -10.83
CA SER A 269 9.85 22.25 -12.11
C SER A 269 10.81 23.43 -12.07
N GLN A 270 10.78 24.23 -11.03
CA GLN A 270 11.70 25.36 -10.85
C GLN A 270 13.17 24.93 -10.81
N SER A 271 13.48 23.81 -10.15
CA SER A 271 14.86 23.30 -10.10
C SER A 271 15.33 22.75 -11.46
N LYS A 272 14.43 22.18 -12.27
CA LYS A 272 14.74 21.77 -13.65
C LYS A 272 15.00 22.99 -14.54
N GLU A 273 14.15 24.00 -14.49
CA GLU A 273 14.32 25.25 -15.23
C GLU A 273 15.62 25.99 -14.85
N MET A 274 15.96 26.02 -13.54
CA MET A 274 17.23 26.60 -13.10
C MET A 274 18.45 25.81 -13.56
N ASN A 275 18.36 24.47 -13.60
CA ASN A 275 19.45 23.63 -14.12
C ASN A 275 19.61 23.78 -15.64
N GLU A 276 18.51 23.84 -16.39
CA GLU A 276 18.55 24.10 -17.83
C GLU A 276 19.13 25.48 -18.13
N HIS A 277 18.72 26.51 -17.38
CA HIS A 277 19.30 27.87 -17.52
C HIS A 277 20.82 27.93 -17.18
N ASN A 278 21.23 27.17 -16.13
CA ASN A 278 22.68 27.10 -15.80
C ASN A 278 23.48 26.34 -16.86
N ILE A 279 22.93 25.28 -17.45
CA ILE A 279 23.58 24.53 -18.53
C ILE A 279 23.68 25.42 -19.78
N ASP A 280 22.61 26.11 -20.15
CA ASP A 280 22.62 27.04 -21.28
C ASP A 280 23.60 28.23 -21.07
N ALA A 281 23.66 28.77 -19.85
CA ALA A 281 24.62 29.81 -19.51
C ALA A 281 26.07 29.29 -19.56
N GLN A 282 26.34 28.06 -19.11
CA GLN A 282 27.66 27.43 -19.21
C GLN A 282 28.05 27.14 -20.68
N LEU A 283 27.13 26.58 -21.47
CA LEU A 283 27.33 26.32 -22.90
C LEU A 283 27.57 27.62 -23.68
N THR A 284 26.84 28.67 -23.35
CA THR A 284 27.02 30.00 -23.94
C THR A 284 28.39 30.56 -23.58
N LYS A 285 28.80 30.46 -22.31
CA LYS A 285 30.13 30.92 -21.86
C LYS A 285 31.25 30.16 -22.56
N THR A 286 31.18 28.84 -22.65
CA THR A 286 32.18 28.01 -23.35
C THR A 286 32.27 28.39 -24.83
N ARG A 287 31.15 28.66 -25.52
CA ARG A 287 31.16 29.15 -26.90
C ARG A 287 31.82 30.51 -27.04
N TYR A 288 31.61 31.44 -26.10
CA TYR A 288 32.26 32.74 -26.12
C TYR A 288 33.77 32.63 -25.87
N ASP A 289 34.20 31.76 -24.97
CA ASP A 289 35.62 31.52 -24.68
C ASP A 289 36.34 30.87 -25.88
N GLU A 290 35.74 29.91 -26.56
CA GLU A 290 36.26 29.30 -27.79
C GLU A 290 36.34 30.28 -28.96
N ILE A 291 35.36 31.17 -29.12
CA ILE A 291 35.37 32.21 -30.17
C ILE A 291 36.40 33.28 -29.83
N GLY A 292 36.59 33.62 -28.54
CA GLY A 292 37.60 34.57 -28.09
C GLY A 292 39.05 34.12 -28.34
N GLU A 293 39.30 32.80 -28.18
CA GLU A 293 40.63 32.25 -28.54
C GLU A 293 40.89 32.24 -30.04
N LEU A 294 39.87 32.02 -30.89
CA LEU A 294 40.00 32.08 -32.36
C LEU A 294 40.28 33.50 -32.91
N ILE A 295 39.89 34.54 -32.19
CA ILE A 295 40.11 35.95 -32.61
C ILE A 295 41.48 36.46 -32.17
N ASN A 296 42.11 35.87 -31.16
CA ASN A 296 43.43 36.27 -30.66
C ASN A 296 44.62 35.59 -31.36
N VAL A 297 44.38 34.76 -32.37
CA VAL A 297 45.44 34.16 -33.23
C VAL A 297 45.48 34.86 -34.57
N LYS A 298 45.79 36.21 -34.56
CA LYS A 298 46.24 36.97 -35.72
C LYS A 298 47.29 37.95 -35.31
#